data_8999efec63747a750a0dceb65aa87c8d
#
_entry.id   8999efec63747a750a0dceb65aa87c8d
#
_cell.length_a   1.000
_cell.length_b   1.000
_cell.length_c   1.000
_cell.angle_alpha   90.00
_cell.angle_beta   90.00
_cell.angle_gamma   90.00
#
_symmetry.space_group_name_H-M   'P 1'
#
loop_
_entity.id
_entity.type
_entity.pdbx_description
1 polymer ?
#
loop_
_entity_poly.entity_id
_entity_poly.type
_entity_poly.pdbx_seq_one_letter_code
_entity_poly.pdbx_strand_id
1 'polypeptide(L)'
;MTPLTTASDRIGPAIPAPPRSSARSLTRSPAGVLADPRVRLAAGTLAVLATAVAARRDRVSRCEATAFRAVNGLPDSLYPPAWVIMQLGTLGAAPASAGAAWLAGDRELAGRLLAGGAATWALSKLVKRMVRRPRPAILLPGTRRRGPDAAGLGYPSGHAGVAVALGAAALPRLGPATRILTLTAVPAVGLTRVYVGAHLPLDIAGGAALGLAIDAALALARGRAHSADSAGSQANGRMRPGMGGPVTTAGWPD
;
A
#
# COMPACT_ATOMS: atom_id res chain seq x y z
N MET A 1 88.20 -12.60 -10.23
CA MET A 1 86.89 -11.95 -10.42
C MET A 1 85.80 -12.93 -9.99
N THR A 2 85.31 -12.79 -8.79
CA THR A 2 84.32 -13.67 -8.19
C THR A 2 82.99 -13.01 -8.24
N PRO A 3 81.89 -13.61 -8.70
CA PRO A 3 80.55 -12.97 -8.64
C PRO A 3 79.86 -13.16 -7.26
N LEU A 4 79.27 -12.11 -6.73
CA LEU A 4 78.56 -12.06 -5.52
C LEU A 4 77.20 -12.80 -5.63
N THR A 5 76.95 -13.66 -4.68
CA THR A 5 75.72 -14.42 -4.50
C THR A 5 74.65 -13.51 -3.83
N THR A 6 73.56 -13.29 -4.50
CA THR A 6 72.41 -12.54 -3.97
C THR A 6 71.61 -13.41 -3.01
N ALA A 7 71.28 -12.83 -1.82
CA ALA A 7 70.51 -13.46 -0.77
C ALA A 7 69.04 -13.62 -1.17
N SER A 8 68.53 -14.81 -0.94
CA SER A 8 67.11 -15.17 -1.14
C SER A 8 66.24 -14.61 -0.02
N ASP A 9 65.28 -13.76 -0.41
CA ASP A 9 64.24 -13.27 0.48
C ASP A 9 63.32 -14.40 0.95
N ARG A 10 63.36 -14.65 2.25
CA ARG A 10 62.38 -15.54 2.90
C ARG A 10 61.09 -14.78 3.12
N ILE A 11 60.08 -15.02 2.26
CA ILE A 11 58.72 -14.59 2.50
C ILE A 11 58.15 -15.46 3.64
N GLY A 12 57.91 -14.87 4.81
CA GLY A 12 57.23 -15.50 5.93
C GLY A 12 55.75 -15.77 5.61
N PRO A 13 55.09 -16.72 6.32
CA PRO A 13 53.71 -17.06 6.05
C PRO A 13 52.78 -15.88 6.32
N ALA A 14 51.93 -15.54 5.36
CA ALA A 14 50.91 -14.49 5.46
C ALA A 14 49.91 -14.82 6.59
N ILE A 15 49.78 -13.92 7.55
CA ILE A 15 48.80 -14.02 8.61
C ILE A 15 47.39 -13.86 7.96
N PRO A 16 46.47 -14.83 8.11
CA PRO A 16 45.12 -14.67 7.56
C PRO A 16 44.41 -13.51 8.26
N ALA A 17 43.86 -12.58 7.45
CA ALA A 17 43.09 -11.49 7.94
C ALA A 17 41.86 -12.02 8.73
N PRO A 18 41.50 -11.41 9.87
CA PRO A 18 40.31 -11.83 10.63
C PRO A 18 39.05 -11.71 9.78
N PRO A 19 38.06 -12.62 9.92
CA PRO A 19 36.80 -12.53 9.20
C PRO A 19 36.13 -11.19 9.52
N ARG A 20 35.87 -10.41 8.49
CA ARG A 20 35.07 -9.19 8.62
C ARG A 20 33.71 -9.59 9.13
N SER A 21 33.47 -9.41 10.43
CA SER A 21 32.16 -9.50 11.01
C SER A 21 31.30 -8.43 10.31
N SER A 22 30.45 -8.84 9.39
CA SER A 22 29.38 -8.00 8.86
C SER A 22 28.38 -7.76 9.98
N ALA A 23 28.67 -6.84 10.89
CA ALA A 23 27.69 -6.23 11.74
C ALA A 23 26.72 -5.53 10.79
N ARG A 24 25.66 -6.24 10.36
CA ARG A 24 24.52 -5.63 9.65
C ARG A 24 23.99 -4.56 10.58
N SER A 25 24.31 -3.32 10.26
CA SER A 25 23.72 -2.14 10.87
C SER A 25 22.20 -2.29 10.82
N LEU A 26 21.57 -2.53 12.00
CA LEU A 26 20.12 -2.69 12.18
C LEU A 26 19.37 -1.36 12.11
N THR A 27 20.00 -0.27 11.71
CA THR A 27 19.33 0.99 11.46
C THR A 27 18.62 0.94 10.11
N ARG A 28 17.40 0.38 10.10
CA ARG A 28 16.50 0.56 8.95
C ARG A 28 16.24 2.05 8.79
N SER A 29 16.46 2.59 7.58
CA SER A 29 16.09 3.97 7.28
C SER A 29 14.57 4.16 7.54
N PRO A 30 14.11 5.36 7.93
CA PRO A 30 12.68 5.64 8.11
C PRO A 30 11.82 5.22 6.91
N ALA A 31 12.34 5.39 5.69
CA ALA A 31 11.69 4.92 4.47
C ALA A 31 11.57 3.39 4.41
N GLY A 32 12.58 2.65 4.88
CA GLY A 32 12.55 1.19 4.97
C GLY A 32 11.55 0.67 6.02
N VAL A 33 11.37 1.39 7.12
CA VAL A 33 10.37 1.06 8.15
C VAL A 33 8.96 1.21 7.58
N LEU A 34 8.67 2.30 6.85
CA LEU A 34 7.38 2.53 6.21
C LEU A 34 7.12 1.60 5.01
N ALA A 35 8.15 0.96 4.46
CA ALA A 35 8.00 -0.06 3.42
C ALA A 35 7.50 -1.40 3.99
N ASP A 36 7.68 -1.67 5.28
CA ASP A 36 7.23 -2.91 5.92
C ASP A 36 5.71 -2.97 6.01
N PRO A 37 5.04 -3.97 5.39
CA PRO A 37 3.59 -4.07 5.42
C PRO A 37 3.02 -4.30 6.81
N ARG A 38 3.78 -4.87 7.76
CA ARG A 38 3.35 -5.03 9.15
C ARG A 38 3.25 -3.68 9.86
N VAL A 39 4.23 -2.82 9.64
CA VAL A 39 4.22 -1.45 10.18
C VAL A 39 3.08 -0.63 9.59
N ARG A 40 2.87 -0.72 8.27
CA ARG A 40 1.75 -0.04 7.60
C ARG A 40 0.38 -0.52 8.10
N LEU A 41 0.23 -1.83 8.33
CA LEU A 41 -1.01 -2.40 8.87
C LEU A 41 -1.26 -1.87 10.28
N ALA A 42 -0.27 -1.92 11.16
CA ALA A 42 -0.38 -1.44 12.54
C ALA A 42 -0.68 0.07 12.57
N ALA A 43 0.10 0.88 11.86
CA ALA A 43 -0.08 2.33 11.80
C ALA A 43 -1.46 2.71 11.19
N GLY A 44 -1.87 2.07 10.09
CA GLY A 44 -3.16 2.29 9.48
C GLY A 44 -4.32 1.92 10.42
N THR A 45 -4.25 0.77 11.06
CA THR A 45 -5.28 0.33 12.02
C THR A 45 -5.38 1.29 13.21
N LEU A 46 -4.25 1.66 13.83
CA LEU A 46 -4.22 2.61 14.93
C LEU A 46 -4.78 3.98 14.51
N ALA A 47 -4.43 4.45 13.32
CA ALA A 47 -4.94 5.71 12.79
C ALA A 47 -6.46 5.66 12.52
N VAL A 48 -6.99 4.54 12.00
CA VAL A 48 -8.45 4.34 11.86
C VAL A 48 -9.12 4.40 13.22
N LEU A 49 -8.60 3.70 14.23
CA LEU A 49 -9.18 3.67 15.58
C LEU A 49 -9.14 5.06 16.22
N ALA A 50 -8.00 5.74 16.19
CA ALA A 50 -7.85 7.07 16.76
C ALA A 50 -8.78 8.09 16.10
N THR A 51 -8.85 8.10 14.76
CA THR A 51 -9.73 9.00 14.02
C THR A 51 -11.21 8.62 14.17
N ALA A 52 -11.55 7.34 14.33
CA ALA A 52 -12.91 6.88 14.63
C ALA A 52 -13.38 7.36 16.00
N VAL A 53 -12.53 7.24 17.03
CA VAL A 53 -12.83 7.75 18.39
C VAL A 53 -13.04 9.27 18.35
N ALA A 54 -12.18 10.00 17.65
CA ALA A 54 -12.35 11.45 17.48
C ALA A 54 -13.61 11.80 16.68
N ALA A 55 -13.95 11.01 15.66
CA ALA A 55 -15.11 11.23 14.80
C ALA A 55 -16.46 10.94 15.49
N ARG A 56 -16.48 10.14 16.56
CA ARG A 56 -17.68 9.89 17.38
C ARG A 56 -18.08 11.05 18.27
N ARG A 57 -17.18 12.03 18.45
CA ARG A 57 -17.53 13.24 19.18
C ARG A 57 -18.42 14.09 18.29
N ASP A 58 -19.58 14.51 18.78
CA ASP A 58 -20.54 15.33 18.03
C ASP A 58 -20.05 16.76 17.77
N ARG A 59 -18.80 17.06 18.05
CA ARG A 59 -18.20 18.39 17.89
C ARG A 59 -17.06 18.34 16.89
N VAL A 60 -17.15 19.22 15.89
CA VAL A 60 -16.01 19.49 14.97
C VAL A 60 -15.05 20.41 15.70
N SER A 61 -13.75 20.02 15.75
CA SER A 61 -12.75 20.89 16.37
C SER A 61 -12.56 22.18 15.58
N ARG A 62 -12.09 23.25 16.25
CA ARG A 62 -11.82 24.53 15.57
C ARG A 62 -10.83 24.37 14.41
N CYS A 63 -9.77 23.59 14.62
CA CYS A 63 -8.78 23.32 13.60
C CYS A 63 -9.38 22.59 12.38
N GLU A 64 -10.20 21.55 12.61
CA GLU A 64 -10.88 20.82 11.55
C GLU A 64 -11.86 21.72 10.78
N ALA A 65 -12.63 22.53 11.49
CA ALA A 65 -13.58 23.48 10.88
C ALA A 65 -12.87 24.56 10.04
N THR A 66 -11.74 25.08 10.53
CA THR A 66 -10.94 26.08 9.79
C THR A 66 -10.35 25.46 8.52
N ALA A 67 -9.74 24.28 8.62
CA ALA A 67 -9.19 23.57 7.46
C ALA A 67 -10.29 23.21 6.44
N PHE A 68 -11.46 22.77 6.92
CA PHE A 68 -12.61 22.51 6.06
C PHE A 68 -13.06 23.77 5.32
N ARG A 69 -13.30 24.89 6.04
CA ARG A 69 -13.76 26.13 5.43
C ARG A 69 -12.78 26.73 4.44
N ALA A 70 -11.48 26.63 4.70
CA ALA A 70 -10.43 27.08 3.78
C ALA A 70 -10.53 26.37 2.42
N VAL A 71 -10.70 25.06 2.41
CA VAL A 71 -10.81 24.26 1.17
C VAL A 71 -12.22 24.38 0.55
N ASN A 72 -13.28 24.28 1.37
CA ASN A 72 -14.66 24.35 0.89
C ASN A 72 -15.04 25.76 0.39
N GLY A 73 -14.34 26.81 0.87
CA GLY A 73 -14.52 28.18 0.43
C GLY A 73 -13.91 28.53 -0.93
N LEU A 74 -13.13 27.65 -1.53
CA LEU A 74 -12.50 27.87 -2.85
C LEU A 74 -13.56 28.13 -3.95
N PRO A 75 -13.18 28.81 -5.07
CA PRO A 75 -14.10 29.18 -6.15
C PRO A 75 -14.80 27.98 -6.80
N ASP A 76 -16.03 28.16 -7.26
CA ASP A 76 -16.82 27.11 -7.91
C ASP A 76 -16.27 26.71 -9.28
N SER A 77 -15.47 27.57 -9.92
CA SER A 77 -14.75 27.27 -11.16
C SER A 77 -13.80 26.06 -11.08
N LEU A 78 -13.38 25.69 -9.86
CA LEU A 78 -12.55 24.50 -9.63
C LEU A 78 -13.37 23.18 -9.62
N TYR A 79 -14.71 23.25 -9.73
CA TYR A 79 -15.52 22.04 -9.66
C TYR A 79 -15.26 21.04 -10.80
N PRO A 80 -15.17 21.45 -12.09
CA PRO A 80 -14.91 20.48 -13.16
C PRO A 80 -13.60 19.71 -13.00
N PRO A 81 -12.43 20.32 -12.76
CA PRO A 81 -11.21 19.55 -12.52
C PRO A 81 -11.26 18.73 -11.22
N ALA A 82 -11.90 19.24 -10.16
CA ALA A 82 -12.08 18.48 -8.92
C ALA A 82 -12.95 17.24 -9.13
N TRP A 83 -13.99 17.33 -9.97
CA TRP A 83 -14.83 16.20 -10.35
C TRP A 83 -14.04 15.09 -11.05
N VAL A 84 -13.16 15.45 -11.99
CA VAL A 84 -12.29 14.49 -12.68
C VAL A 84 -11.35 13.79 -11.70
N ILE A 85 -10.68 14.56 -10.84
CA ILE A 85 -9.74 14.01 -9.84
C ILE A 85 -10.44 13.04 -8.89
N MET A 86 -11.63 13.36 -8.41
CA MET A 86 -12.32 12.49 -7.46
C MET A 86 -12.77 11.16 -8.05
N GLN A 87 -12.84 11.01 -9.40
CA GLN A 87 -13.13 9.72 -10.02
C GLN A 87 -12.06 8.66 -9.70
N LEU A 88 -10.83 9.07 -9.45
CA LEU A 88 -9.74 8.17 -9.04
C LEU A 88 -9.97 7.50 -7.67
N GLY A 89 -10.92 7.99 -6.89
CA GLY A 89 -11.31 7.39 -5.60
C GLY A 89 -12.67 6.69 -5.63
N THR A 90 -13.33 6.59 -6.77
CA THR A 90 -14.60 5.86 -6.89
C THR A 90 -14.39 4.35 -6.85
N LEU A 91 -15.46 3.59 -6.61
CA LEU A 91 -15.40 2.13 -6.74
C LEU A 91 -15.00 1.70 -8.15
N GLY A 92 -15.44 2.45 -9.19
CA GLY A 92 -15.08 2.20 -10.59
C GLY A 92 -13.59 2.35 -10.90
N ALA A 93 -12.84 3.11 -10.10
CA ALA A 93 -11.40 3.22 -10.26
C ALA A 93 -10.67 1.88 -10.02
N ALA A 94 -11.21 0.99 -9.16
CA ALA A 94 -10.60 -0.31 -8.90
C ALA A 94 -10.61 -1.23 -10.12
N PRO A 95 -11.73 -1.52 -10.79
CA PRO A 95 -11.72 -2.33 -12.02
C PRO A 95 -10.98 -1.62 -13.16
N ALA A 96 -11.06 -0.28 -13.28
CA ALA A 96 -10.35 0.44 -14.33
C ALA A 96 -8.82 0.32 -14.18
N SER A 97 -8.29 0.55 -12.97
CA SER A 97 -6.84 0.39 -12.71
C SER A 97 -6.40 -1.08 -12.78
N ALA A 98 -7.24 -2.02 -12.34
CA ALA A 98 -6.97 -3.45 -12.48
C ALA A 98 -6.92 -3.88 -13.95
N GLY A 99 -7.84 -3.39 -14.79
CA GLY A 99 -7.83 -3.62 -16.23
C GLY A 99 -6.56 -3.08 -16.89
N ALA A 100 -6.13 -1.87 -16.53
CA ALA A 100 -4.89 -1.30 -17.04
C ALA A 100 -3.66 -2.15 -16.64
N ALA A 101 -3.58 -2.61 -15.39
CA ALA A 101 -2.51 -3.50 -14.93
C ALA A 101 -2.54 -4.86 -15.64
N TRP A 102 -3.73 -5.42 -15.87
CA TRP A 102 -3.91 -6.66 -16.62
C TRP A 102 -3.41 -6.53 -18.07
N LEU A 103 -3.79 -5.46 -18.75
CA LEU A 103 -3.34 -5.18 -20.12
C LEU A 103 -1.83 -4.95 -20.20
N ALA A 104 -1.22 -4.42 -19.15
CA ALA A 104 0.24 -4.30 -18.99
C ALA A 104 0.93 -5.63 -18.64
N GLY A 105 0.20 -6.76 -18.53
CA GLY A 105 0.72 -8.07 -18.19
C GLY A 105 0.90 -8.34 -16.69
N ASP A 106 0.66 -7.37 -15.81
CA ASP A 106 0.78 -7.51 -14.35
C ASP A 106 -0.53 -7.99 -13.72
N ARG A 107 -0.80 -9.29 -13.87
CA ARG A 107 -2.00 -9.95 -13.33
C ARG A 107 -2.04 -9.92 -11.80
N GLU A 108 -0.88 -9.95 -11.16
CA GLU A 108 -0.78 -9.89 -9.70
C GLU A 108 -1.24 -8.53 -9.17
N LEU A 109 -0.73 -7.45 -9.78
CA LEU A 109 -1.15 -6.09 -9.46
C LEU A 109 -2.65 -5.90 -9.74
N ALA A 110 -3.13 -6.39 -10.87
CA ALA A 110 -4.55 -6.31 -11.24
C ALA A 110 -5.46 -6.91 -10.15
N GLY A 111 -5.16 -8.12 -9.69
CA GLY A 111 -5.90 -8.77 -8.61
C GLY A 111 -5.82 -8.00 -7.28
N ARG A 112 -4.65 -7.42 -6.98
CA ARG A 112 -4.46 -6.62 -5.76
C ARG A 112 -5.24 -5.31 -5.80
N LEU A 113 -5.26 -4.62 -6.93
CA LEU A 113 -6.03 -3.38 -7.14
C LEU A 113 -7.52 -3.64 -6.99
N LEU A 114 -8.04 -4.68 -7.63
CA LEU A 114 -9.45 -5.03 -7.54
C LEU A 114 -9.85 -5.40 -6.11
N ALA A 115 -9.11 -6.30 -5.47
CA ALA A 115 -9.38 -6.73 -4.10
C ALA A 115 -9.25 -5.57 -3.10
N GLY A 116 -8.20 -4.74 -3.23
CA GLY A 116 -7.96 -3.60 -2.36
C GLY A 116 -9.04 -2.53 -2.45
N GLY A 117 -9.44 -2.17 -3.66
CA GLY A 117 -10.51 -1.20 -3.89
C GLY A 117 -11.86 -1.69 -3.37
N ALA A 118 -12.24 -2.94 -3.71
CA ALA A 118 -13.49 -3.55 -3.27
C ALA A 118 -13.56 -3.70 -1.74
N ALA A 119 -12.51 -4.24 -1.12
CA ALA A 119 -12.44 -4.41 0.33
C ALA A 119 -12.51 -3.05 1.06
N THR A 120 -11.78 -2.04 0.57
CA THR A 120 -11.81 -0.69 1.16
C THR A 120 -13.20 -0.08 1.06
N TRP A 121 -13.85 -0.19 -0.09
CA TRP A 121 -15.21 0.30 -0.26
C TRP A 121 -16.20 -0.40 0.69
N ALA A 122 -16.18 -1.73 0.74
CA ALA A 122 -17.07 -2.51 1.60
C ALA A 122 -16.85 -2.21 3.09
N LEU A 123 -15.59 -2.22 3.54
CA LEU A 123 -15.26 -1.93 4.94
C LEU A 123 -15.58 -0.47 5.31
N SER A 124 -15.42 0.49 4.38
CA SER A 124 -15.83 1.86 4.65
C SER A 124 -17.33 1.96 4.94
N LYS A 125 -18.18 1.18 4.28
CA LYS A 125 -19.62 1.11 4.57
C LYS A 125 -19.92 0.53 5.95
N LEU A 126 -19.18 -0.51 6.34
CA LEU A 126 -19.31 -1.11 7.68
C LEU A 126 -18.92 -0.11 8.77
N VAL A 127 -17.74 0.51 8.64
CA VAL A 127 -17.23 1.50 9.61
C VAL A 127 -18.17 2.72 9.71
N LYS A 128 -18.78 3.17 8.60
CA LYS A 128 -19.79 4.22 8.62
C LYS A 128 -20.95 3.88 9.56
N ARG A 129 -21.46 2.64 9.49
CA ARG A 129 -22.57 2.17 10.35
C ARG A 129 -22.20 2.13 11.83
N MET A 130 -20.91 1.89 12.14
CA MET A 130 -20.40 1.83 13.52
C MET A 130 -20.13 3.22 14.11
N VAL A 131 -19.56 4.14 13.33
CA VAL A 131 -19.14 5.48 13.80
C VAL A 131 -20.27 6.48 13.74
N ARG A 132 -21.12 6.42 12.71
CA ARG A 132 -22.33 7.22 12.50
C ARG A 132 -22.11 8.73 12.47
N ARG A 133 -20.93 9.21 12.10
CA ARG A 133 -20.63 10.64 12.00
C ARG A 133 -21.48 11.30 10.92
N PRO A 134 -22.21 12.38 11.22
CA PRO A 134 -22.94 13.17 10.22
C PRO A 134 -22.00 13.83 9.22
N ARG A 135 -22.55 14.25 8.08
CA ARG A 135 -21.78 14.97 7.04
C ARG A 135 -21.59 16.44 7.39
N PRO A 136 -20.61 17.13 6.72
CA PRO A 136 -20.29 18.52 6.99
C PRO A 136 -21.50 19.46 6.98
N ALA A 137 -22.44 19.28 6.07
CA ALA A 137 -23.63 20.14 5.97
C ALA A 137 -24.53 20.13 7.22
N ILE A 138 -24.49 19.04 8.01
CA ILE A 138 -25.22 18.92 9.28
C ILE A 138 -24.39 19.52 10.43
N LEU A 139 -23.07 19.34 10.41
CA LEU A 139 -22.18 19.72 11.50
C LEU A 139 -21.68 21.17 11.43
N LEU A 140 -21.61 21.73 10.21
CA LEU A 140 -21.06 23.06 9.95
C LEU A 140 -22.02 23.86 9.07
N PRO A 141 -22.77 24.81 9.66
CA PRO A 141 -23.60 25.76 8.90
C PRO A 141 -22.78 26.51 7.85
N GLY A 142 -23.37 26.78 6.69
CA GLY A 142 -22.72 27.47 5.57
C GLY A 142 -21.82 26.56 4.71
N THR A 143 -21.86 25.24 4.89
CA THR A 143 -21.17 24.29 4.00
C THR A 143 -21.68 24.44 2.57
N ARG A 144 -20.76 24.75 1.63
CA ARG A 144 -21.04 24.74 0.19
C ARG A 144 -21.04 23.30 -0.33
N ARG A 145 -22.18 22.83 -0.81
CA ARG A 145 -22.31 21.51 -1.46
C ARG A 145 -22.20 21.69 -2.96
N ARG A 146 -21.30 20.92 -3.60
CA ARG A 146 -21.08 20.94 -5.05
C ARG A 146 -21.32 19.56 -5.64
N GLY A 147 -22.07 19.51 -6.74
CA GLY A 147 -22.46 18.28 -7.39
C GLY A 147 -23.61 17.54 -6.69
N PRO A 148 -23.84 16.25 -7.02
CA PRO A 148 -24.92 15.46 -6.45
C PRO A 148 -24.87 15.38 -4.93
N ASP A 149 -26.03 15.36 -4.31
CA ASP A 149 -26.13 15.24 -2.85
C ASP A 149 -25.46 13.97 -2.34
N ALA A 150 -24.47 14.17 -1.50
CA ALA A 150 -23.80 13.08 -0.85
C ALA A 150 -24.67 12.54 0.30
N ALA A 151 -25.51 11.54 0.02
CA ALA A 151 -26.36 10.91 1.02
C ALA A 151 -25.56 10.13 2.08
N GLY A 152 -26.15 9.90 3.26
CA GLY A 152 -25.65 9.05 4.33
C GLY A 152 -24.57 9.68 5.22
N LEU A 153 -23.71 8.84 5.79
CA LEU A 153 -22.75 9.19 6.85
C LEU A 153 -21.40 9.69 6.32
N GLY A 154 -20.73 10.54 7.11
CA GLY A 154 -19.44 11.14 6.76
C GLY A 154 -18.26 10.18 6.89
N TYR A 155 -17.99 9.71 8.09
CA TYR A 155 -16.77 8.94 8.42
C TYR A 155 -16.90 7.45 8.15
N PRO A 156 -15.85 6.80 7.58
CA PRO A 156 -14.70 7.38 6.90
C PRO A 156 -14.99 7.72 5.43
N SER A 157 -14.12 8.48 4.77
CA SER A 157 -14.23 8.75 3.34
C SER A 157 -13.87 7.53 2.50
N GLY A 158 -14.85 6.94 1.81
CA GLY A 158 -14.61 5.82 0.91
C GLY A 158 -13.72 6.18 -0.28
N HIS A 159 -13.87 7.40 -0.86
CA HIS A 159 -13.02 7.86 -1.97
C HIS A 159 -11.55 7.97 -1.56
N ALA A 160 -11.27 8.59 -0.41
CA ALA A 160 -9.89 8.69 0.09
C ALA A 160 -9.30 7.31 0.38
N GLY A 161 -10.10 6.40 0.95
CA GLY A 161 -9.67 5.03 1.23
C GLY A 161 -9.33 4.26 -0.04
N VAL A 162 -10.22 4.27 -1.04
CA VAL A 162 -9.98 3.58 -2.32
C VAL A 162 -8.75 4.17 -3.02
N ALA A 163 -8.63 5.50 -3.12
CA ALA A 163 -7.47 6.12 -3.76
C ALA A 163 -6.15 5.73 -3.08
N VAL A 164 -6.11 5.70 -1.74
CA VAL A 164 -4.91 5.28 -0.99
C VAL A 164 -4.62 3.80 -1.18
N ALA A 165 -5.63 2.92 -1.14
CA ALA A 165 -5.42 1.48 -1.35
C ALA A 165 -4.86 1.18 -2.75
N LEU A 166 -5.43 1.80 -3.79
CA LEU A 166 -4.96 1.65 -5.17
C LEU A 166 -3.55 2.23 -5.35
N GLY A 167 -3.32 3.46 -4.85
CA GLY A 167 -2.02 4.11 -4.92
C GLY A 167 -0.94 3.31 -4.20
N ALA A 168 -1.18 2.86 -2.97
CA ALA A 168 -0.22 2.08 -2.19
C ALA A 168 0.12 0.74 -2.86
N ALA A 169 -0.86 0.08 -3.48
CA ALA A 169 -0.65 -1.14 -4.24
C ALA A 169 0.20 -0.92 -5.50
N ALA A 170 -0.04 0.18 -6.22
CA ALA A 170 0.62 0.47 -7.48
C ALA A 170 2.04 1.06 -7.33
N LEU A 171 2.26 1.93 -6.32
CA LEU A 171 3.51 2.68 -6.15
C LEU A 171 4.81 1.89 -6.32
N PRO A 172 4.95 0.63 -5.81
CA PRO A 172 6.17 -0.16 -5.99
C PRO A 172 6.46 -0.56 -7.45
N ARG A 173 5.43 -0.55 -8.30
CA ARG A 173 5.49 -0.98 -9.72
C ARG A 173 5.60 0.20 -10.69
N LEU A 174 5.47 1.43 -10.20
CA LEU A 174 5.45 2.64 -11.04
C LEU A 174 6.85 3.22 -11.25
N GLY A 175 7.09 3.70 -12.46
CA GLY A 175 8.26 4.51 -12.78
C GLY A 175 8.23 5.90 -12.10
N PRO A 176 9.34 6.66 -12.15
CA PRO A 176 9.47 7.91 -11.40
C PRO A 176 8.34 8.93 -11.67
N ALA A 177 8.02 9.19 -12.93
CA ALA A 177 7.01 10.18 -13.32
C ALA A 177 5.59 9.78 -12.84
N THR A 178 5.19 8.53 -13.07
CA THR A 178 3.88 8.01 -12.63
C THR A 178 3.80 7.88 -11.12
N ARG A 179 4.92 7.64 -10.44
CA ARG A 179 5.00 7.65 -8.97
C ARG A 179 4.72 9.05 -8.42
N ILE A 180 5.34 10.10 -8.97
CA ILE A 180 5.07 11.48 -8.58
C ILE A 180 3.60 11.83 -8.82
N LEU A 181 3.07 11.49 -10.00
CA LEU A 181 1.67 11.71 -10.33
C LEU A 181 0.73 11.01 -9.31
N THR A 182 1.02 9.78 -8.95
CA THR A 182 0.21 9.05 -7.96
C THR A 182 0.30 9.68 -6.57
N LEU A 183 1.51 10.08 -6.14
CA LEU A 183 1.72 10.73 -4.84
C LEU A 183 1.02 12.09 -4.72
N THR A 184 0.79 12.79 -5.83
CA THR A 184 0.03 14.04 -5.87
C THR A 184 -1.48 13.81 -6.05
N ALA A 185 -1.88 12.87 -6.91
CA ALA A 185 -3.28 12.59 -7.20
C ALA A 185 -4.02 11.99 -5.99
N VAL A 186 -3.40 11.08 -5.24
CA VAL A 186 -4.05 10.42 -4.10
C VAL A 186 -4.50 11.42 -3.03
N PRO A 187 -3.67 12.33 -2.49
CA PRO A 187 -4.13 13.34 -1.55
C PRO A 187 -5.10 14.33 -2.20
N ALA A 188 -4.95 14.65 -3.49
CA ALA A 188 -5.87 15.51 -4.21
C ALA A 188 -7.30 14.95 -4.22
N VAL A 189 -7.49 13.62 -4.35
CA VAL A 189 -8.82 12.98 -4.18
C VAL A 189 -9.41 13.32 -2.81
N GLY A 190 -8.64 13.24 -1.74
CA GLY A 190 -9.10 13.63 -0.40
C GLY A 190 -9.53 15.10 -0.33
N LEU A 191 -8.71 16.00 -0.87
CA LEU A 191 -8.99 17.44 -0.90
C LEU A 191 -10.25 17.78 -1.72
N THR A 192 -10.48 17.12 -2.86
CA THR A 192 -11.70 17.33 -3.64
C THR A 192 -12.97 16.93 -2.87
N ARG A 193 -12.88 15.90 -1.98
CA ARG A 193 -14.03 15.51 -1.14
C ARG A 193 -14.34 16.55 -0.05
N VAL A 194 -13.35 17.26 0.45
CA VAL A 194 -13.52 18.41 1.34
C VAL A 194 -14.07 19.59 0.54
N TYR A 195 -13.50 19.88 -0.62
CA TYR A 195 -13.92 20.97 -1.50
C TYR A 195 -15.39 20.89 -1.89
N VAL A 196 -15.89 19.71 -2.28
CA VAL A 196 -17.31 19.54 -2.64
C VAL A 196 -18.24 19.49 -1.42
N GLY A 197 -17.73 19.60 -0.20
CA GLY A 197 -18.54 19.61 1.02
C GLY A 197 -19.07 18.23 1.44
N ALA A 198 -18.47 17.14 0.92
CA ALA A 198 -18.93 15.79 1.20
C ALA A 198 -18.34 15.18 2.46
N HIS A 199 -17.12 15.59 2.85
CA HIS A 199 -16.37 15.03 3.97
C HIS A 199 -15.57 16.09 4.73
N LEU A 200 -15.39 15.87 6.03
CA LEU A 200 -14.48 16.63 6.88
C LEU A 200 -13.04 16.09 6.77
N PRO A 201 -12.01 16.88 7.09
CA PRO A 201 -10.61 16.42 7.10
C PRO A 201 -10.37 15.13 7.86
N LEU A 202 -11.01 14.94 9.02
CA LEU A 202 -10.90 13.72 9.82
C LEU A 202 -11.46 12.48 9.10
N ASP A 203 -12.53 12.66 8.29
CA ASP A 203 -13.10 11.58 7.49
C ASP A 203 -12.12 11.13 6.40
N ILE A 204 -11.36 12.08 5.82
CA ILE A 204 -10.32 11.81 4.83
C ILE A 204 -9.17 11.04 5.46
N ALA A 205 -8.70 11.50 6.63
CA ALA A 205 -7.62 10.83 7.36
C ALA A 205 -8.00 9.38 7.73
N GLY A 206 -9.21 9.17 8.24
CA GLY A 206 -9.72 7.82 8.56
C GLY A 206 -9.88 6.94 7.32
N GLY A 207 -10.33 7.50 6.20
CA GLY A 207 -10.41 6.79 4.93
C GLY A 207 -9.04 6.39 4.40
N ALA A 208 -8.08 7.32 4.38
CA ALA A 208 -6.70 7.08 3.95
C ALA A 208 -6.03 5.99 4.80
N ALA A 209 -6.18 6.06 6.12
CA ALA A 209 -5.68 5.06 7.06
C ALA A 209 -6.28 3.67 6.80
N LEU A 210 -7.59 3.59 6.53
CA LEU A 210 -8.27 2.35 6.17
C LEU A 210 -7.72 1.75 4.89
N GLY A 211 -7.56 2.57 3.83
CA GLY A 211 -6.98 2.11 2.57
C GLY A 211 -5.55 1.57 2.73
N LEU A 212 -4.73 2.25 3.53
CA LEU A 212 -3.36 1.81 3.82
C LEU A 212 -3.32 0.49 4.58
N ALA A 213 -4.19 0.32 5.59
CA ALA A 213 -4.29 -0.90 6.37
C ALA A 213 -4.72 -2.09 5.49
N ILE A 214 -5.68 -1.89 4.59
CA ILE A 214 -6.17 -2.94 3.69
C ILE A 214 -5.11 -3.35 2.69
N ASP A 215 -4.40 -2.39 2.05
CA ASP A 215 -3.30 -2.71 1.15
C ASP A 215 -2.21 -3.51 1.87
N ALA A 216 -1.85 -3.12 3.10
CA ALA A 216 -0.86 -3.82 3.90
C ALA A 216 -1.31 -5.23 4.29
N ALA A 217 -2.57 -5.42 4.66
CA ALA A 217 -3.14 -6.74 4.97
C ALA A 217 -3.10 -7.68 3.76
N LEU A 218 -3.46 -7.19 2.57
CA LEU A 218 -3.37 -7.95 1.32
C LEU A 218 -1.94 -8.31 0.95
N ALA A 219 -0.97 -7.40 1.19
CA ALA A 219 0.44 -7.68 0.97
C ALA A 219 0.95 -8.81 1.89
N LEU A 220 0.55 -8.80 3.17
CA LEU A 220 0.91 -9.85 4.14
C LEU A 220 0.26 -11.20 3.82
N ALA A 221 -0.99 -11.20 3.42
CA ALA A 221 -1.71 -12.42 3.03
C ALA A 221 -1.00 -13.13 1.87
N ARG A 222 -0.57 -12.38 0.87
CA ARG A 222 0.18 -12.93 -0.28
C ARG A 222 1.55 -13.46 0.08
N GLY A 223 2.30 -12.73 0.92
CA GLY A 223 3.60 -13.21 1.38
C GLY A 223 3.50 -14.57 2.08
N ARG A 224 2.42 -14.79 2.85
CA ARG A 224 2.15 -16.09 3.49
C ARG A 224 1.80 -17.19 2.48
N ALA A 225 0.98 -16.89 1.48
CA ALA A 225 0.61 -17.85 0.44
C ALA A 225 1.86 -18.30 -0.35
N HIS A 226 2.72 -17.39 -0.79
CA HIS A 226 3.98 -17.72 -1.47
C HIS A 226 4.92 -18.60 -0.62
N SER A 227 4.99 -18.32 0.68
CA SER A 227 5.82 -19.13 1.60
C SER A 227 5.26 -20.54 1.79
N ALA A 228 3.95 -20.69 1.82
CA ALA A 228 3.28 -21.99 1.92
C ALA A 228 3.47 -22.84 0.66
N ASP A 229 3.32 -22.23 -0.53
CA ASP A 229 3.50 -22.91 -1.82
C ASP A 229 4.95 -23.38 -2.01
N SER A 230 5.92 -22.57 -1.62
CA SER A 230 7.35 -22.94 -1.70
C SER A 230 7.71 -24.08 -0.74
N ALA A 231 7.14 -24.08 0.47
CA ALA A 231 7.32 -25.16 1.43
C ALA A 231 6.69 -26.48 0.95
N GLY A 232 5.48 -26.41 0.39
CA GLY A 232 4.78 -27.57 -0.20
C GLY A 232 5.53 -28.17 -1.39
N SER A 233 6.08 -27.32 -2.27
CA SER A 233 6.89 -27.76 -3.42
C SER A 233 8.18 -28.48 -2.98
N GLN A 234 8.86 -27.96 -1.94
CA GLN A 234 10.07 -28.59 -1.40
C GLN A 234 9.77 -29.93 -0.71
N ALA A 235 8.65 -30.05 0.00
CA ALA A 235 8.22 -31.30 0.62
C ALA A 235 7.91 -32.39 -0.44
N ASN A 236 7.24 -32.01 -1.53
CA ASN A 236 6.87 -32.92 -2.60
C ASN A 236 8.10 -33.35 -3.46
N GLY A 237 9.09 -32.46 -3.60
CA GLY A 237 10.38 -32.77 -4.26
C GLY A 237 11.23 -33.78 -3.48
N ARG A 238 11.13 -33.81 -2.15
CA ARG A 238 11.82 -34.77 -1.28
C ARG A 238 11.17 -36.16 -1.23
N MET A 239 9.88 -36.29 -1.61
CA MET A 239 9.12 -37.53 -1.61
C MET A 239 9.18 -38.32 -2.92
N ARG A 240 9.93 -37.88 -3.94
CA ARG A 240 10.20 -38.69 -5.13
C ARG A 240 11.43 -39.58 -4.87
N PRO A 241 11.25 -40.86 -4.47
CA PRO A 241 12.36 -41.83 -4.46
C PRO A 241 12.80 -42.00 -5.90
N GLY A 242 14.12 -41.97 -6.11
CA GLY A 242 14.70 -42.20 -7.42
C GLY A 242 14.28 -43.55 -7.99
N MET A 243 13.32 -43.55 -8.91
CA MET A 243 13.11 -44.67 -9.81
C MET A 243 14.13 -44.58 -10.93
N GLY A 244 15.37 -44.89 -10.59
CA GLY A 244 16.51 -45.10 -11.50
C GLY A 244 17.20 -46.36 -11.12
N GLY A 245 16.50 -47.51 -11.20
CA GLY A 245 17.16 -48.81 -11.19
C GLY A 245 17.87 -49.03 -12.55
N PRO A 246 19.08 -49.62 -12.58
CA PRO A 246 19.76 -49.91 -13.84
C PRO A 246 18.95 -50.97 -14.61
N VAL A 247 18.61 -50.65 -15.86
CA VAL A 247 18.10 -51.63 -16.83
C VAL A 247 19.25 -52.54 -17.16
N THR A 248 19.30 -53.73 -16.55
CA THR A 248 20.18 -54.81 -16.99
C THR A 248 19.66 -55.37 -18.29
N THR A 249 20.31 -55.06 -19.38
CA THR A 249 20.12 -55.76 -20.67
C THR A 249 20.70 -57.16 -20.53
N ALA A 250 19.82 -58.15 -20.31
CA ALA A 250 20.19 -59.55 -20.46
C ALA A 250 20.41 -59.84 -21.94
N GLY A 251 21.67 -60.14 -22.31
CA GLY A 251 22.00 -60.66 -23.64
C GLY A 251 21.41 -62.05 -23.83
N TRP A 252 20.89 -62.33 -25.03
CA TRP A 252 20.48 -63.64 -25.49
C TRP A 252 21.74 -64.41 -25.96
N PRO A 253 21.92 -65.72 -25.61
CA PRO A 253 22.95 -66.53 -26.27
C PRO A 253 22.41 -67.06 -27.60
N ASP A 254 23.31 -67.26 -28.54
CA ASP A 254 23.18 -67.85 -29.89
C ASP A 254 22.62 -69.26 -29.87
#